data_b0d3fcd95f51db11fabd5cab5ec9775b
#
_entry.id   b0d3fcd95f51db11fabd5cab5ec9775b
#
_cell.length_a   1.000
_cell.length_b   1.000
_cell.length_c   1.000
_cell.angle_alpha   90.00
_cell.angle_beta   90.00
_cell.angle_gamma   90.00
#
_symmetry.space_group_name_H-M   'P 1'
#
loop_
_entity.id
_entity.type
_entity.pdbx_description
1 polymer ?
#
loop_
_entity_poly.entity_id
_entity_poly.type
_entity_poly.pdbx_seq_one_letter_code
_entity_poly.pdbx_strand_id
1 'polypeptide(L)'
;EIDKIRKNMPELPDAKLARYMNELGLSREDALQFVKYPKLSQYFDTAVKLSGNAKLCTGIMLTQLYKFMETDEAKENAEINITAENMAEVAKMVSDGEIGNNMIKKIIEKMQETGKPFGELFSKEDFAVASGDEIAGFVDEVMAANPQAVEDLKNGKMKAIGAIMGQVMRKAKGKANPREVQSLI
;
A
#
# COMPACT_ATOMS: atom_id res chain seq x y z
N GLU A 1 17.89 13.70 37.19
CA GLU A 1 18.94 13.60 36.15
C GLU A 1 18.91 12.25 35.44
N ILE A 2 18.82 11.14 36.16
CA ILE A 2 18.76 9.77 35.65
C ILE A 2 17.53 9.54 34.76
N ASP A 3 16.38 10.12 35.07
CA ASP A 3 15.15 9.99 34.26
C ASP A 3 15.21 10.77 32.94
N LYS A 4 15.99 11.86 32.88
CA LYS A 4 16.25 12.58 31.63
C LYS A 4 17.19 11.82 30.72
N ILE A 5 18.15 11.09 31.27
CA ILE A 5 19.08 10.24 30.51
C ILE A 5 18.33 9.03 29.94
N ARG A 6 17.45 8.39 30.71
CA ARG A 6 16.61 7.27 30.24
C ARG A 6 15.67 7.66 29.10
N LYS A 7 15.11 8.88 29.13
CA LYS A 7 14.21 9.38 28.06
C LYS A 7 14.93 9.71 26.76
N ASN A 8 16.24 9.93 26.80
CA ASN A 8 17.05 10.27 25.61
C ASN A 8 17.92 9.12 25.13
N MET A 9 17.87 7.94 25.78
CA MET A 9 18.59 6.77 25.27
C MET A 9 17.84 6.18 24.07
N PRO A 10 18.55 5.86 22.97
CA PRO A 10 17.96 5.13 21.86
C PRO A 10 17.35 3.81 22.36
N GLU A 11 16.16 3.50 21.86
CA GLU A 11 15.52 2.23 22.16
C GLU A 11 16.42 1.06 21.74
N LEU A 12 16.66 0.11 22.63
CA LEU A 12 17.50 -1.05 22.36
C LEU A 12 16.84 -1.94 21.27
N PRO A 13 17.63 -2.60 20.42
CA PRO A 13 17.11 -3.45 19.34
C PRO A 13 16.10 -4.50 19.82
N ASP A 14 16.35 -5.17 20.94
CA ASP A 14 15.44 -6.18 21.49
C ASP A 14 14.12 -5.58 21.98
N ALA A 15 14.16 -4.39 22.61
CA ALA A 15 12.98 -3.68 23.05
C ALA A 15 12.15 -3.23 21.83
N LYS A 16 12.81 -2.71 20.80
CA LYS A 16 12.18 -2.31 19.54
C LYS A 16 11.55 -3.50 18.82
N LEU A 17 12.24 -4.63 18.76
CA LEU A 17 11.69 -5.86 18.22
C LEU A 17 10.42 -6.30 18.94
N ALA A 18 10.46 -6.32 20.27
CA ALA A 18 9.30 -6.65 21.08
C ALA A 18 8.13 -5.69 20.86
N ARG A 19 8.39 -4.39 20.76
CA ARG A 19 7.38 -3.36 20.47
C ARG A 19 6.75 -3.58 19.09
N TYR A 20 7.53 -3.82 18.05
CA TYR A 20 7.02 -4.06 16.70
C TYR A 20 6.12 -5.29 16.66
N MET A 21 6.48 -6.35 17.36
CA MET A 21 5.68 -7.57 17.42
C MET A 21 4.40 -7.40 18.25
N ASN A 22 4.51 -6.84 19.45
CA ASN A 22 3.43 -6.83 20.43
C ASN A 22 2.46 -5.66 20.27
N GLU A 23 2.96 -4.48 19.89
CA GLU A 23 2.15 -3.27 19.76
C GLU A 23 1.72 -3.00 18.31
N LEU A 24 2.61 -3.26 17.36
CA LEU A 24 2.31 -3.02 15.93
C LEU A 24 1.83 -4.27 15.18
N GLY A 25 1.88 -5.44 15.83
CA GLY A 25 1.39 -6.69 15.26
C GLY A 25 2.20 -7.23 14.08
N LEU A 26 3.49 -6.86 13.96
CA LEU A 26 4.36 -7.38 12.92
C LEU A 26 4.75 -8.84 13.21
N SER A 27 5.00 -9.60 12.14
CA SER A 27 5.71 -10.87 12.30
C SER A 27 7.14 -10.62 12.80
N ARG A 28 7.74 -11.62 13.46
CA ARG A 28 9.14 -11.51 13.90
C ARG A 28 10.08 -11.28 12.72
N GLU A 29 9.80 -11.91 11.60
CA GLU A 29 10.57 -11.79 10.36
C GLU A 29 10.53 -10.37 9.81
N ASP A 30 9.34 -9.78 9.67
CA ASP A 30 9.16 -8.40 9.20
C ASP A 30 9.80 -7.39 10.15
N ALA A 31 9.61 -7.56 11.46
CA ALA A 31 10.19 -6.68 12.48
C ALA A 31 11.72 -6.67 12.42
N LEU A 32 12.35 -7.83 12.22
CA LEU A 32 13.80 -7.94 12.07
C LEU A 32 14.34 -7.19 10.85
N GLN A 33 13.57 -7.11 9.74
CA GLN A 33 13.97 -6.35 8.57
C GLN A 33 14.19 -4.86 8.86
N PHE A 34 13.45 -4.31 9.81
CA PHE A 34 13.58 -2.90 10.19
C PHE A 34 14.56 -2.69 11.33
N VAL A 35 14.51 -3.55 12.37
CA VAL A 35 15.36 -3.40 13.56
C VAL A 35 16.85 -3.53 13.23
N LYS A 36 17.21 -4.33 12.21
CA LYS A 36 18.57 -4.49 11.73
C LYS A 36 19.20 -3.16 11.28
N TYR A 37 18.41 -2.23 10.75
CA TYR A 37 18.88 -0.98 10.19
C TYR A 37 18.29 0.22 10.94
N PRO A 38 19.07 0.90 11.80
CA PRO A 38 18.54 1.98 12.66
C PRO A 38 17.84 3.12 11.91
N LYS A 39 18.37 3.55 10.76
CA LYS A 39 17.74 4.61 9.95
C LYS A 39 16.41 4.16 9.34
N LEU A 40 16.33 2.92 8.87
CA LEU A 40 15.08 2.36 8.37
C LEU A 40 14.05 2.17 9.48
N SER A 41 14.48 1.78 10.68
CA SER A 41 13.56 1.68 11.81
C SER A 41 13.01 3.04 12.22
N GLN A 42 13.83 4.09 12.19
CA GLN A 42 13.37 5.46 12.43
C GLN A 42 12.41 5.95 11.35
N TYR A 43 12.69 5.65 10.10
CA TYR A 43 11.81 5.92 8.97
C TYR A 43 10.46 5.23 9.14
N PHE A 44 10.48 3.93 9.49
CA PHE A 44 9.28 3.15 9.75
C PHE A 44 8.47 3.70 10.92
N ASP A 45 9.11 3.99 12.05
CA ASP A 45 8.46 4.56 13.24
C ASP A 45 7.76 5.89 12.90
N THR A 46 8.41 6.77 12.13
CA THR A 46 7.83 8.03 11.68
C THR A 46 6.61 7.80 10.79
N ALA A 47 6.73 6.91 9.81
CA ALA A 47 5.65 6.60 8.89
C ALA A 47 4.43 5.98 9.60
N VAL A 48 4.66 5.05 10.52
CA VAL A 48 3.59 4.45 11.32
C VAL A 48 2.91 5.48 12.22
N LYS A 49 3.68 6.33 12.87
CA LYS A 49 3.14 7.39 13.75
C LYS A 49 2.22 8.35 12.99
N LEU A 50 2.59 8.71 11.77
CA LEU A 50 1.83 9.67 10.96
C LEU A 50 0.63 9.05 10.24
N SER A 51 0.76 7.82 9.76
CA SER A 51 -0.30 7.13 9.02
C SER A 51 -1.30 6.38 9.92
N GLY A 52 -0.86 5.98 11.11
CA GLY A 52 -1.65 5.16 12.03
C GLY A 52 -1.84 3.70 11.58
N ASN A 53 -1.15 3.25 10.51
CA ASN A 53 -1.33 1.91 9.95
C ASN A 53 -0.01 1.17 9.72
N ALA A 54 0.46 0.49 10.77
CA ALA A 54 1.72 -0.26 10.75
C ALA A 54 1.75 -1.36 9.68
N LYS A 55 0.65 -2.09 9.51
CA LYS A 55 0.55 -3.18 8.53
C LYS A 55 0.73 -2.68 7.10
N LEU A 56 0.09 -1.56 6.75
CA LEU A 56 0.19 -0.99 5.43
C LEU A 56 1.60 -0.40 5.19
N CYS A 57 2.17 0.30 6.16
CA CYS A 57 3.55 0.79 6.10
C CYS A 57 4.54 -0.36 5.91
N THR A 58 4.41 -1.46 6.65
CA THR A 58 5.21 -2.68 6.48
C THR A 58 5.11 -3.20 5.05
N GLY A 59 3.89 -3.36 4.54
CA GLY A 59 3.64 -3.82 3.18
C GLY A 59 4.31 -2.92 2.13
N ILE A 60 4.15 -1.61 2.20
CA ILE A 60 4.76 -0.65 1.27
C ILE A 60 6.29 -0.73 1.33
N MET A 61 6.87 -0.72 2.53
CA MET A 61 8.31 -0.75 2.68
C MET A 61 8.92 -2.03 2.13
N LEU A 62 8.42 -3.20 2.53
CA LEU A 62 9.00 -4.49 2.13
C LEU A 62 8.76 -4.81 0.65
N THR A 63 7.62 -4.41 0.08
CA THR A 63 7.26 -4.78 -1.30
C THR A 63 7.62 -3.73 -2.34
N GLN A 64 7.72 -2.46 -1.96
CA GLN A 64 7.99 -1.37 -2.88
C GLN A 64 9.33 -0.68 -2.61
N LEU A 65 9.58 -0.18 -1.39
CA LEU A 65 10.78 0.62 -1.11
C LEU A 65 12.06 -0.22 -1.10
N TYR A 66 12.02 -1.46 -0.59
CA TYR A 66 13.19 -2.35 -0.56
C TYR A 66 13.75 -2.67 -1.95
N LYS A 67 12.94 -2.56 -3.02
CA LYS A 67 13.40 -2.70 -4.40
C LYS A 67 14.40 -1.63 -4.83
N PHE A 68 14.38 -0.48 -4.17
CA PHE A 68 15.30 0.64 -4.42
C PHE A 68 16.53 0.60 -3.53
N MET A 69 16.54 -0.29 -2.53
CA MET A 69 17.63 -0.49 -1.57
C MET A 69 18.12 -1.94 -1.65
N GLU A 70 18.79 -2.30 -2.75
CA GLU A 70 19.18 -3.70 -3.02
C GLU A 70 20.35 -4.17 -2.14
N THR A 71 21.18 -3.25 -1.64
CA THR A 71 22.33 -3.56 -0.80
C THR A 71 22.08 -3.29 0.68
N ASP A 72 22.82 -3.96 1.56
CA ASP A 72 22.78 -3.68 3.00
C ASP A 72 23.20 -2.24 3.30
N GLU A 73 24.18 -1.69 2.59
CA GLU A 73 24.63 -0.30 2.71
C GLU A 73 23.50 0.70 2.38
N ALA A 74 22.77 0.47 1.29
CA ALA A 74 21.64 1.29 0.90
C ALA A 74 20.53 1.25 1.98
N LYS A 75 20.30 0.09 2.63
CA LYS A 75 19.36 -0.05 3.74
C LYS A 75 19.86 0.63 5.01
N GLU A 76 21.15 0.51 5.34
CA GLU A 76 21.75 1.20 6.49
C GLU A 76 21.66 2.72 6.37
N ASN A 77 21.78 3.24 5.15
CA ASN A 77 21.68 4.67 4.86
C ASN A 77 20.26 5.13 4.56
N ALA A 78 19.29 4.22 4.43
CA ALA A 78 17.93 4.50 3.98
C ALA A 78 17.94 5.32 2.67
N GLU A 79 18.66 4.84 1.66
CA GLU A 79 18.88 5.51 0.37
C GLU A 79 17.61 5.44 -0.51
N ILE A 80 16.62 6.23 -0.16
CA ILE A 80 15.36 6.41 -0.89
C ILE A 80 15.04 7.88 -1.01
N ASN A 81 14.45 8.26 -2.14
CA ASN A 81 14.06 9.65 -2.41
C ASN A 81 12.73 10.05 -1.76
N ILE A 82 12.00 9.08 -1.23
CA ILE A 82 10.70 9.29 -0.58
C ILE A 82 10.93 9.46 0.91
N THR A 83 10.48 10.58 1.49
CA THR A 83 10.56 10.78 2.94
C THR A 83 9.53 9.93 3.68
N ALA A 84 9.75 9.69 4.97
CA ALA A 84 8.80 8.94 5.80
C ALA A 84 7.43 9.61 5.87
N GLU A 85 7.39 10.94 5.86
CA GLU A 85 6.17 11.74 5.84
C GLU A 85 5.40 11.54 4.54
N ASN A 86 6.08 11.59 3.41
CA ASN A 86 5.46 11.40 2.09
C ASN A 86 4.92 9.97 1.92
N MET A 87 5.66 8.97 2.41
CA MET A 87 5.16 7.59 2.42
C MET A 87 3.94 7.44 3.34
N ALA A 88 3.97 8.08 4.51
CA ALA A 88 2.86 8.05 5.46
C ALA A 88 1.59 8.70 4.89
N GLU A 89 1.74 9.78 4.11
CA GLU A 89 0.62 10.41 3.41
C GLU A 89 -0.06 9.42 2.45
N VAL A 90 0.72 8.73 1.62
CA VAL A 90 0.19 7.70 0.72
C VAL A 90 -0.48 6.57 1.50
N ALA A 91 0.18 6.05 2.55
CA ALA A 91 -0.38 5.00 3.39
C ALA A 91 -1.70 5.43 4.05
N LYS A 92 -1.79 6.67 4.50
CA LYS A 92 -3.01 7.22 5.09
C LYS A 92 -4.13 7.32 4.06
N MET A 93 -3.88 7.88 2.89
CA MET A 93 -4.88 7.99 1.81
C MET A 93 -5.43 6.62 1.39
N VAL A 94 -4.57 5.59 1.35
CA VAL A 94 -5.01 4.22 1.08
C VAL A 94 -5.81 3.65 2.25
N SER A 95 -5.40 3.90 3.48
CA SER A 95 -6.11 3.46 4.70
C SER A 95 -7.49 4.08 4.80
N ASP A 96 -7.61 5.36 4.43
CA ASP A 96 -8.88 6.11 4.43
C ASP A 96 -9.77 5.78 3.22
N GLY A 97 -9.30 4.93 2.29
CA GLY A 97 -10.04 4.52 1.11
C GLY A 97 -10.07 5.56 -0.03
N GLU A 98 -9.31 6.64 0.09
CA GLU A 98 -9.21 7.67 -0.95
C GLU A 98 -8.47 7.17 -2.19
N ILE A 99 -7.54 6.21 -2.02
CA ILE A 99 -6.72 5.61 -3.07
C ILE A 99 -6.77 4.09 -2.97
N GLY A 100 -6.87 3.41 -4.10
CA GLY A 100 -6.84 1.94 -4.14
C GLY A 100 -5.44 1.36 -3.90
N ASN A 101 -5.37 0.22 -3.20
CA ASN A 101 -4.10 -0.51 -2.96
C ASN A 101 -3.33 -0.83 -4.23
N ASN A 102 -4.01 -1.10 -5.33
CA ASN A 102 -3.43 -1.41 -6.64
C ASN A 102 -2.69 -0.23 -7.28
N MET A 103 -2.89 0.99 -6.77
CA MET A 103 -2.23 2.19 -7.26
C MET A 103 -0.92 2.50 -6.51
N ILE A 104 -0.69 1.91 -5.35
CA ILE A 104 0.49 2.17 -4.50
C ILE A 104 1.79 2.04 -5.30
N LYS A 105 1.94 0.96 -6.06
CA LYS A 105 3.16 0.73 -6.85
C LYS A 105 3.46 1.89 -7.78
N LYS A 106 2.49 2.33 -8.58
CA LYS A 106 2.64 3.43 -9.54
C LYS A 106 2.99 4.75 -8.86
N ILE A 107 2.35 5.02 -7.73
CA ILE A 107 2.58 6.24 -6.95
C ILE A 107 4.00 6.24 -6.38
N ILE A 108 4.40 5.16 -5.71
CA ILE A 108 5.72 5.03 -5.08
C ILE A 108 6.84 5.08 -6.13
N GLU A 109 6.70 4.39 -7.27
CA GLU A 109 7.68 4.44 -8.35
C GLU A 109 7.87 5.88 -8.87
N LYS A 110 6.79 6.63 -9.06
CA LYS A 110 6.88 8.01 -9.54
C LYS A 110 7.45 8.97 -8.51
N MET A 111 7.09 8.81 -7.24
CA MET A 111 7.66 9.59 -6.14
C MET A 111 9.17 9.30 -5.99
N GLN A 112 9.59 8.06 -6.11
CA GLN A 112 11.00 7.66 -6.05
C GLN A 112 11.81 8.26 -7.22
N GLU A 113 11.25 8.23 -8.43
CA GLU A 113 11.88 8.78 -9.64
C GLU A 113 12.10 10.29 -9.55
N THR A 114 11.13 11.01 -9.00
CA THR A 114 11.12 12.49 -9.00
C THR A 114 11.57 13.11 -7.69
N GLY A 115 11.54 12.38 -6.58
CA GLY A 115 11.76 12.88 -5.23
C GLY A 115 10.66 13.83 -4.72
N LYS A 116 9.52 13.93 -5.43
CA LYS A 116 8.43 14.85 -5.10
C LYS A 116 7.34 14.18 -4.29
N PRO A 117 6.61 14.93 -3.43
CA PRO A 117 5.47 14.44 -2.69
C PRO A 117 4.29 14.14 -3.63
N PHE A 118 3.32 13.35 -3.12
CA PHE A 118 2.13 12.96 -3.88
C PHE A 118 1.38 14.17 -4.48
N GLY A 119 1.11 15.19 -3.68
CA GLY A 119 0.33 16.35 -4.10
C GLY A 119 0.94 17.21 -5.21
N GLU A 120 2.26 17.09 -5.47
CA GLU A 120 2.92 17.73 -6.62
C GLU A 120 2.87 16.89 -7.90
N LEU A 121 2.67 15.59 -7.78
CA LEU A 121 2.72 14.64 -8.90
C LEU A 121 1.34 14.25 -9.40
N PHE A 122 0.37 14.22 -8.49
CA PHE A 122 -0.94 13.66 -8.75
C PHE A 122 -2.04 14.46 -8.05
N SER A 123 -3.26 14.36 -8.58
CA SER A 123 -4.48 14.71 -7.90
C SER A 123 -5.07 13.47 -7.23
N LYS A 124 -5.74 13.62 -6.09
CA LYS A 124 -6.45 12.51 -5.41
C LYS A 124 -7.49 11.86 -6.32
N GLU A 125 -8.17 12.66 -7.13
CA GLU A 125 -9.20 12.20 -8.06
C GLU A 125 -8.66 11.24 -9.13
N ASP A 126 -7.35 11.35 -9.49
CA ASP A 126 -6.73 10.45 -10.46
C ASP A 126 -6.63 9.00 -9.97
N PHE A 127 -6.65 8.82 -8.64
CA PHE A 127 -6.43 7.54 -7.95
C PHE A 127 -7.57 7.16 -7.00
N ALA A 128 -8.62 7.98 -6.91
CA ALA A 128 -9.77 7.71 -6.06
C ALA A 128 -10.39 6.35 -6.42
N VAL A 129 -10.83 5.62 -5.38
CA VAL A 129 -11.57 4.36 -5.57
C VAL A 129 -12.93 4.69 -6.16
N ALA A 130 -13.35 3.97 -7.20
CA ALA A 130 -14.69 4.10 -7.77
C ALA A 130 -15.75 3.73 -6.71
N SER A 131 -16.84 4.47 -6.67
CA SER A 131 -17.95 4.16 -5.77
C SER A 131 -18.63 2.84 -6.15
N GLY A 132 -19.32 2.20 -5.20
CA GLY A 132 -20.06 0.98 -5.47
C GLY A 132 -21.05 1.10 -6.62
N ASP A 133 -21.74 2.25 -6.73
CA ASP A 133 -22.68 2.54 -7.82
C ASP A 133 -21.98 2.67 -9.18
N GLU A 134 -20.80 3.31 -9.23
CA GLU A 134 -19.98 3.39 -10.46
C GLU A 134 -19.47 2.01 -10.87
N ILE A 135 -19.04 1.19 -9.90
CA ILE A 135 -18.58 -0.18 -10.15
C ILE A 135 -19.74 -1.02 -10.68
N ALA A 136 -20.94 -0.94 -10.09
CA ALA A 136 -22.13 -1.62 -10.56
C ALA A 136 -22.47 -1.22 -12.01
N GLY A 137 -22.41 0.07 -12.33
CA GLY A 137 -22.61 0.57 -13.70
C GLY A 137 -21.58 -0.03 -14.70
N PHE A 138 -20.30 -0.11 -14.32
CA PHE A 138 -19.28 -0.74 -15.18
C PHE A 138 -19.52 -2.25 -15.34
N VAL A 139 -19.95 -2.94 -14.30
CA VAL A 139 -20.30 -4.37 -14.37
C VAL A 139 -21.48 -4.58 -15.34
N ASP A 140 -22.56 -3.82 -15.18
CA ASP A 140 -23.73 -3.91 -16.06
C ASP A 140 -23.38 -3.65 -17.52
N GLU A 141 -22.60 -2.62 -17.82
CA GLU A 141 -22.16 -2.32 -19.19
C GLU A 141 -21.29 -3.44 -19.78
N VAL A 142 -20.36 -4.00 -19.00
CA VAL A 142 -19.50 -5.09 -19.46
C VAL A 142 -20.31 -6.36 -19.69
N MET A 143 -21.25 -6.66 -18.80
CA MET A 143 -22.13 -7.82 -18.95
C MET A 143 -23.04 -7.68 -20.17
N ALA A 144 -23.62 -6.51 -20.42
CA ALA A 144 -24.43 -6.22 -21.60
C ALA A 144 -23.62 -6.33 -22.90
N ALA A 145 -22.35 -5.93 -22.89
CA ALA A 145 -21.45 -6.01 -24.05
C ALA A 145 -20.92 -7.43 -24.33
N ASN A 146 -21.04 -8.36 -23.34
CA ASN A 146 -20.48 -9.72 -23.43
C ASN A 146 -21.52 -10.80 -23.08
N PRO A 147 -22.59 -10.96 -23.86
CA PRO A 147 -23.67 -11.92 -23.56
C PRO A 147 -23.16 -13.37 -23.48
N GLN A 148 -22.15 -13.73 -24.28
CA GLN A 148 -21.54 -15.05 -24.23
C GLN A 148 -20.81 -15.32 -22.93
N ALA A 149 -20.10 -14.32 -22.36
CA ALA A 149 -19.44 -14.46 -21.07
C ALA A 149 -20.44 -14.61 -19.91
N VAL A 150 -21.58 -13.92 -20.02
CA VAL A 150 -22.70 -14.04 -19.07
C VAL A 150 -23.34 -15.43 -19.13
N GLU A 151 -23.52 -15.99 -20.33
CA GLU A 151 -24.03 -17.35 -20.50
C GLU A 151 -23.06 -18.41 -19.98
N ASP A 152 -21.77 -18.24 -20.24
CA ASP A 152 -20.72 -19.10 -19.70
C ASP A 152 -20.66 -19.03 -18.16
N LEU A 153 -20.91 -17.87 -17.57
CA LEU A 153 -21.03 -17.69 -16.11
C LEU A 153 -22.20 -18.48 -15.54
N LYS A 154 -23.38 -18.37 -16.16
CA LYS A 154 -24.59 -19.14 -15.79
C LYS A 154 -24.38 -20.65 -15.89
N ASN A 155 -23.51 -21.08 -16.79
CA ASN A 155 -23.10 -22.48 -16.97
C ASN A 155 -21.95 -22.93 -16.04
N GLY A 156 -21.58 -22.09 -15.05
CA GLY A 156 -20.57 -22.42 -14.02
C GLY A 156 -19.11 -22.34 -14.51
N LYS A 157 -18.83 -21.71 -15.64
CA LYS A 157 -17.48 -21.56 -16.15
C LYS A 157 -16.75 -20.41 -15.42
N MET A 158 -15.99 -20.73 -14.40
CA MET A 158 -15.25 -19.75 -13.56
C MET A 158 -14.30 -18.84 -14.35
N LYS A 159 -13.80 -19.28 -15.52
CA LYS A 159 -12.96 -18.43 -16.40
C LYS A 159 -13.68 -17.17 -16.93
N ALA A 160 -15.03 -17.24 -17.03
CA ALA A 160 -15.82 -16.09 -17.47
C ALA A 160 -15.80 -14.93 -16.45
N ILE A 161 -15.71 -15.24 -15.14
CA ILE A 161 -15.56 -14.22 -14.08
C ILE A 161 -14.28 -13.42 -14.31
N GLY A 162 -13.16 -14.09 -14.57
CA GLY A 162 -11.89 -13.42 -14.82
C GLY A 162 -11.91 -12.49 -16.05
N ALA A 163 -12.60 -12.91 -17.12
CA ALA A 163 -12.74 -12.11 -18.34
C ALA A 163 -13.60 -10.85 -18.09
N ILE A 164 -14.73 -10.98 -17.39
CA ILE A 164 -15.61 -9.85 -17.04
C ILE A 164 -14.87 -8.92 -16.08
N MET A 165 -14.26 -9.45 -15.02
CA MET A 165 -13.48 -8.67 -14.06
C MET A 165 -12.36 -7.87 -14.74
N GLY A 166 -11.61 -8.48 -15.66
CA GLY A 166 -10.55 -7.80 -16.40
C GLY A 166 -11.06 -6.62 -17.25
N GLN A 167 -12.25 -6.73 -17.84
CA GLN A 167 -12.86 -5.66 -18.60
C GLN A 167 -13.39 -4.54 -17.69
N VAL A 168 -14.04 -4.88 -16.58
CA VAL A 168 -14.51 -3.91 -15.58
C VAL A 168 -13.31 -3.13 -15.01
N MET A 169 -12.23 -3.81 -14.63
CA MET A 169 -11.02 -3.16 -14.12
C MET A 169 -10.39 -2.21 -15.16
N ARG A 170 -10.41 -2.56 -16.44
CA ARG A 170 -9.94 -1.66 -17.52
C ARG A 170 -10.84 -0.44 -17.68
N LYS A 171 -12.18 -0.62 -17.66
CA LYS A 171 -13.13 0.52 -17.72
C LYS A 171 -12.98 1.44 -16.52
N ALA A 172 -12.84 0.88 -15.34
CA ALA A 172 -12.61 1.63 -14.10
C ALA A 172 -11.20 2.23 -14.02
N LYS A 173 -10.35 2.04 -15.04
CA LYS A 173 -8.94 2.50 -15.08
C LYS A 173 -8.15 2.10 -13.82
N GLY A 174 -8.45 0.92 -13.27
CA GLY A 174 -7.86 0.42 -12.03
C GLY A 174 -8.39 1.05 -10.74
N LYS A 175 -9.40 1.90 -10.79
CA LYS A 175 -10.00 2.56 -9.62
C LYS A 175 -10.99 1.68 -8.87
N ALA A 176 -11.41 0.53 -9.43
CA ALA A 176 -12.31 -0.41 -8.78
C ALA A 176 -11.56 -1.40 -7.89
N ASN A 177 -12.19 -1.76 -6.75
CA ASN A 177 -11.68 -2.82 -5.90
C ASN A 177 -12.05 -4.18 -6.52
N PRO A 178 -11.07 -5.07 -6.81
CA PRO A 178 -11.35 -6.37 -7.41
C PRO A 178 -12.35 -7.24 -6.63
N ARG A 179 -12.35 -7.12 -5.28
CA ARG A 179 -13.28 -7.87 -4.42
C ARG A 179 -14.71 -7.37 -4.56
N GLU A 180 -14.90 -6.05 -4.69
CA GLU A 180 -16.23 -5.47 -4.91
C GLU A 180 -16.76 -5.83 -6.31
N VAL A 181 -15.91 -5.76 -7.33
CA VAL A 181 -16.27 -6.20 -8.68
C VAL A 181 -16.70 -7.67 -8.66
N GLN A 182 -15.96 -8.53 -7.98
CA GLN A 182 -16.28 -9.96 -7.89
C GLN A 182 -17.61 -10.22 -7.16
N SER A 183 -17.97 -9.39 -6.19
CA SER A 183 -19.23 -9.55 -5.46
C SER A 183 -20.46 -9.09 -6.25
N LEU A 184 -20.25 -8.31 -7.31
CA LEU A 184 -21.32 -7.78 -8.19
C LEU A 184 -21.51 -8.61 -9.47
N ILE A 185 -20.59 -9.53 -9.78
CA ILE A 185 -20.66 -10.49 -10.89
C ILE A 185 -21.33 -11.78 -10.43
#